data_c88035c1d286968ad26c40a5fc665eb7
#
_entry.id   c88035c1d286968ad26c40a5fc665eb7
#
_cell.length_a   1.000
_cell.length_b   1.000
_cell.length_c   1.000
_cell.angle_alpha   90.00
_cell.angle_beta   90.00
_cell.angle_gamma   90.00
#
_symmetry.space_group_name_H-M   'P 1'
#
loop_
_entity.id
_entity.type
_entity.pdbx_description
1 polymer ?
#
loop_
_entity_poly.entity_id
_entity_poly.type
_entity_poly.pdbx_seq_one_letter_code
_entity_poly.pdbx_strand_id
1 'polypeptide(L)'
;MNKVRFGFWMPIFGGWLRNIDDEKMAATFEYNKRLAQRAEQIGFDISLLAELNLNDIKGATAPVLECWTTAAAIASVTEKVELMNAIRPGFRLPAITAKMSANIDHVSNGRFSLNIVSAWWEQEMREYGGTWVAHDQRYERTREFIEVMQGMWTEEEFSYEGNYYKVEKAHLEPKPVSKPWPKLYAGGESDDAKSMISRFCDGYLMHGDPPENARPKVEEMERRRRELGLEPMVYGIAAYVVCRKSDAEVKKEIDRICDVKDTAGYFGFKDFTTQSQLERELSLRDYSVSNRGLRTGLTGTPEQIADRIIEFRNAGVEIFLMQMSPMMEEMERFAEEVMPLVAEQVH
;
A
#
# COMPACT_ATOMS: atom_id res chain seq x y z
N MET A 1 17.12 6.30 -16.32
CA MET A 1 16.30 5.14 -15.92
C MET A 1 15.94 5.30 -14.46
N ASN A 2 14.69 5.01 -14.08
CA ASN A 2 14.23 5.24 -12.72
C ASN A 2 14.86 4.25 -11.73
N LYS A 3 15.14 4.72 -10.52
CA LYS A 3 15.71 3.91 -9.44
C LYS A 3 14.65 2.93 -8.93
N VAL A 4 15.00 1.65 -8.79
CA VAL A 4 14.15 0.68 -8.06
C VAL A 4 14.13 1.07 -6.58
N ARG A 5 12.93 1.10 -6.00
CA ARG A 5 12.68 1.38 -4.58
C ARG A 5 12.09 0.15 -3.91
N PHE A 6 12.73 -0.29 -2.85
CA PHE A 6 12.26 -1.42 -2.07
C PHE A 6 11.40 -0.93 -0.90
N GLY A 7 10.14 -1.33 -0.94
CA GLY A 7 9.16 -1.02 0.08
C GLY A 7 8.69 -2.26 0.83
N PHE A 8 8.12 -2.05 1.99
CA PHE A 8 7.54 -3.11 2.78
C PHE A 8 6.21 -2.70 3.41
N TRP A 9 5.33 -3.67 3.60
CA TRP A 9 4.13 -3.48 4.38
C TRP A 9 4.46 -3.60 5.86
N MET A 10 4.04 -2.60 6.65
CA MET A 10 4.19 -2.64 8.10
C MET A 10 3.23 -3.69 8.68
N PRO A 11 3.73 -4.73 9.39
CA PRO A 11 2.88 -5.82 9.86
C PRO A 11 2.08 -5.45 11.13
N ILE A 12 1.31 -4.38 11.06
CA ILE A 12 0.43 -3.90 12.14
C ILE A 12 -0.70 -4.87 12.48
N PHE A 13 -0.88 -5.91 11.65
CA PHE A 13 -1.87 -6.99 11.80
C PHE A 13 -1.31 -8.26 12.47
N GLY A 14 -0.02 -8.32 12.76
CA GLY A 14 0.62 -9.52 13.30
C GLY A 14 0.91 -10.62 12.30
N GLY A 15 0.85 -10.36 10.99
CA GLY A 15 1.18 -11.32 9.93
C GLY A 15 0.45 -11.06 8.62
N TRP A 16 0.73 -11.89 7.62
CA TRP A 16 0.23 -11.78 6.24
C TRP A 16 -0.47 -13.04 5.75
N LEU A 17 -0.23 -14.18 6.39
CA LEU A 17 -0.67 -15.49 5.95
C LEU A 17 -1.96 -15.87 6.66
N ARG A 18 -3.02 -16.08 5.91
CA ARG A 18 -4.36 -16.36 6.44
C ARG A 18 -4.49 -17.75 7.10
N ASN A 19 -3.60 -18.67 6.72
CA ASN A 19 -3.59 -20.06 7.20
C ASN A 19 -2.50 -20.36 8.26
N ILE A 20 -1.75 -19.36 8.68
CA ILE A 20 -0.68 -19.48 9.70
C ILE A 20 -1.04 -18.58 10.87
N ASP A 21 -1.31 -19.15 12.03
CA ASP A 21 -1.75 -18.38 13.21
C ASP A 21 -0.63 -17.51 13.80
N ASP A 22 0.56 -18.08 13.97
CA ASP A 22 1.73 -17.37 14.51
C ASP A 22 2.85 -17.28 13.47
N GLU A 23 3.04 -16.07 12.93
CA GLU A 23 4.12 -15.74 12.02
C GLU A 23 5.33 -15.09 12.74
N LYS A 24 5.35 -15.06 14.05
CA LYS A 24 6.36 -14.37 14.88
C LYS A 24 6.43 -12.86 14.65
N MET A 25 5.34 -12.27 14.22
CA MET A 25 5.16 -10.84 13.96
C MET A 25 4.10 -10.30 14.92
N ALA A 26 4.51 -9.82 16.09
CA ALA A 26 3.54 -9.29 17.06
C ALA A 26 2.89 -7.99 16.54
N ALA A 27 1.57 -7.87 16.64
CA ALA A 27 0.83 -6.63 16.36
C ALA A 27 1.03 -5.63 17.52
N THR A 28 2.27 -5.21 17.76
CA THR A 28 2.67 -4.28 18.81
C THR A 28 3.50 -3.14 18.25
N PHE A 29 3.43 -1.98 18.89
CA PHE A 29 4.25 -0.83 18.49
C PHE A 29 5.75 -1.16 18.57
N GLU A 30 6.19 -1.86 19.59
CA GLU A 30 7.61 -2.18 19.80
C GLU A 30 8.17 -3.08 18.69
N TYR A 31 7.39 -4.06 18.22
CA TYR A 31 7.81 -4.88 17.06
C TYR A 31 7.94 -4.03 15.80
N ASN A 32 6.90 -3.24 15.48
CA ASN A 32 6.87 -2.41 14.28
C ASN A 32 7.94 -1.29 14.29
N LYS A 33 8.23 -0.71 15.46
CA LYS A 33 9.32 0.24 15.65
C LYS A 33 10.68 -0.37 15.30
N ARG A 34 11.01 -1.53 15.90
CA ARG A 34 12.27 -2.23 15.61
C ARG A 34 12.38 -2.61 14.14
N LEU A 35 11.29 -3.09 13.55
CA LEU A 35 11.25 -3.42 12.12
C LEU A 35 11.52 -2.20 11.24
N ALA A 36 10.85 -1.07 11.48
CA ALA A 36 11.03 0.15 10.71
C ALA A 36 12.48 0.68 10.80
N GLN A 37 13.05 0.71 12.00
CA GLN A 37 14.43 1.11 12.21
C GLN A 37 15.43 0.17 11.52
N ARG A 38 15.16 -1.15 11.58
CA ARG A 38 16.01 -2.11 10.88
C ARG A 38 15.88 -2.00 9.38
N ALA A 39 14.66 -1.82 8.86
CA ALA A 39 14.39 -1.66 7.42
C ALA A 39 15.21 -0.51 6.82
N GLU A 40 15.23 0.67 7.44
CA GLU A 40 16.03 1.80 6.93
C GLU A 40 17.54 1.57 7.03
N GLN A 41 18.03 0.78 8.01
CA GLN A 41 19.43 0.41 8.13
C GLN A 41 19.89 -0.52 7.01
N ILE A 42 19.03 -1.44 6.58
CA ILE A 42 19.35 -2.44 5.54
C ILE A 42 18.92 -2.01 4.13
N GLY A 43 18.44 -0.77 3.96
CA GLY A 43 18.25 -0.14 2.66
C GLY A 43 16.85 -0.20 2.07
N PHE A 44 15.81 -0.43 2.88
CA PHE A 44 14.44 -0.23 2.43
C PHE A 44 14.08 1.26 2.38
N ASP A 45 13.40 1.67 1.31
CA ASP A 45 13.13 3.07 0.98
C ASP A 45 11.77 3.56 1.49
N ILE A 46 10.77 2.67 1.63
CA ILE A 46 9.38 3.05 1.88
C ILE A 46 8.63 1.99 2.68
N SER A 47 7.81 2.40 3.62
CA SER A 47 6.87 1.52 4.33
C SER A 47 5.43 1.86 3.98
N LEU A 48 4.55 0.86 3.89
CA LEU A 48 3.12 1.06 3.75
C LEU A 48 2.38 0.57 5.00
N LEU A 49 1.65 1.49 5.65
CA LEU A 49 0.73 1.17 6.73
C LEU A 49 -0.70 1.11 6.16
N ALA A 50 -1.31 -0.06 6.16
CA ALA A 50 -2.68 -0.22 5.71
C ALA A 50 -3.69 0.32 6.75
N GLU A 51 -4.74 1.00 6.30
CA GLU A 51 -5.80 1.45 7.19
C GLU A 51 -6.90 0.40 7.29
N LEU A 52 -6.87 -0.39 8.36
CA LEU A 52 -7.94 -1.29 8.76
C LEU A 52 -8.12 -1.20 10.28
N ASN A 53 -9.36 -1.16 10.73
CA ASN A 53 -9.70 -1.11 12.15
C ASN A 53 -9.97 -2.52 12.71
N LEU A 54 -10.25 -3.46 11.83
CA LEU A 54 -10.40 -4.88 12.12
C LEU A 54 -9.31 -5.67 11.37
N ASN A 55 -8.93 -6.81 11.91
CA ASN A 55 -7.92 -7.66 11.30
C ASN A 55 -8.54 -8.59 10.24
N ASP A 56 -8.32 -8.30 8.96
CA ASP A 56 -8.82 -9.11 7.84
C ASP A 56 -7.96 -10.36 7.54
N ILE A 57 -6.79 -10.45 8.15
CA ILE A 57 -5.85 -11.57 7.94
C ILE A 57 -6.11 -12.69 8.96
N LYS A 58 -6.19 -12.35 10.24
CA LYS A 58 -6.30 -13.30 11.36
C LYS A 58 -7.70 -13.39 11.95
N GLY A 59 -8.67 -12.65 11.40
CA GLY A 59 -10.05 -12.54 11.86
C GLY A 59 -10.32 -11.27 12.65
N ALA A 60 -11.56 -10.78 12.59
CA ALA A 60 -11.96 -9.45 13.07
C ALA A 60 -11.64 -9.17 14.55
N THR A 61 -11.50 -10.20 15.39
CA THR A 61 -11.18 -10.07 16.82
C THR A 61 -9.68 -10.13 17.12
N ALA A 62 -8.84 -10.42 16.11
CA ALA A 62 -7.40 -10.43 16.28
C ALA A 62 -6.84 -9.00 16.41
N PRO A 63 -5.70 -8.82 17.10
CA PRO A 63 -5.11 -7.50 17.26
C PRO A 63 -4.74 -6.83 15.92
N VAL A 64 -4.96 -5.52 15.86
CA VAL A 64 -4.46 -4.63 14.79
C VAL A 64 -4.15 -3.27 15.42
N LEU A 65 -3.05 -2.63 15.00
CA LEU A 65 -2.74 -1.27 15.42
C LEU A 65 -3.45 -0.25 14.52
N GLU A 66 -3.87 0.88 15.10
CA GLU A 66 -4.39 2.00 14.32
C GLU A 66 -3.25 2.65 13.52
N CYS A 67 -3.42 2.79 12.19
CA CYS A 67 -2.32 3.12 11.28
C CYS A 67 -1.81 4.56 11.41
N TRP A 68 -2.68 5.56 11.66
CA TRP A 68 -2.29 6.97 11.70
C TRP A 68 -1.48 7.34 12.93
N THR A 69 -1.91 6.89 14.11
CA THR A 69 -1.16 7.08 15.35
C THR A 69 0.14 6.28 15.35
N THR A 70 0.12 5.08 14.74
CA THR A 70 1.34 4.29 14.53
C THR A 70 2.30 5.00 13.58
N ALA A 71 1.83 5.53 12.45
CA ALA A 71 2.67 6.28 11.51
C ALA A 71 3.34 7.49 12.17
N ALA A 72 2.59 8.27 12.95
CA ALA A 72 3.14 9.42 13.70
C ALA A 72 4.25 9.00 14.68
N ALA A 73 4.04 7.89 15.40
CA ALA A 73 5.03 7.36 16.33
C ALA A 73 6.26 6.79 15.60
N ILE A 74 6.10 6.08 14.48
CA ILE A 74 7.21 5.59 13.64
C ILE A 74 7.97 6.76 13.02
N ALA A 75 7.29 7.82 12.57
CA ALA A 75 7.92 9.03 12.03
C ALA A 75 8.95 9.64 12.99
N SER A 76 8.67 9.61 14.29
CA SER A 76 9.53 10.18 15.33
C SER A 76 10.76 9.34 15.69
N VAL A 77 10.82 8.08 15.24
CA VAL A 77 11.89 7.13 15.59
C VAL A 77 12.65 6.58 14.37
N THR A 78 12.37 7.13 13.19
CA THR A 78 13.02 6.82 11.92
C THR A 78 13.50 8.11 11.24
N GLU A 79 14.48 8.01 10.32
CA GLU A 79 15.12 9.19 9.71
C GLU A 79 15.07 9.18 8.17
N LYS A 80 14.92 8.01 7.52
CA LYS A 80 15.11 7.87 6.07
C LYS A 80 13.91 7.26 5.37
N VAL A 81 13.27 6.25 5.95
CA VAL A 81 12.18 5.51 5.30
C VAL A 81 10.98 6.43 5.06
N GLU A 82 10.45 6.44 3.84
CA GLU A 82 9.18 7.09 3.51
C GLU A 82 8.03 6.35 4.18
N LEU A 83 7.13 7.08 4.79
CA LEU A 83 5.97 6.55 5.50
C LEU A 83 4.72 6.75 4.66
N MET A 84 4.40 5.77 3.84
CA MET A 84 3.16 5.75 3.08
C MET A 84 2.03 5.24 3.96
N ASN A 85 1.09 6.11 4.31
CA ASN A 85 -0.04 5.74 5.15
C ASN A 85 -1.32 5.64 4.34
N ALA A 86 -2.02 4.52 4.45
CA ALA A 86 -3.30 4.37 3.79
C ALA A 86 -4.36 5.29 4.41
N ILE A 87 -5.30 5.72 3.57
CA ILE A 87 -6.44 6.53 3.97
C ILE A 87 -7.70 6.10 3.25
N ARG A 88 -8.77 5.94 4.02
CA ARG A 88 -10.10 5.61 3.49
C ARG A 88 -11.08 6.75 3.74
N PRO A 89 -11.44 7.52 2.70
CA PRO A 89 -12.28 8.72 2.81
C PRO A 89 -13.61 8.51 3.55
N GLY A 90 -14.15 7.28 3.55
CA GLY A 90 -15.39 6.93 4.24
C GLY A 90 -15.33 6.99 5.78
N PHE A 91 -14.14 6.95 6.35
CA PHE A 91 -13.93 6.97 7.82
C PHE A 91 -13.49 8.33 8.34
N ARG A 92 -13.18 9.30 7.47
CA ARG A 92 -12.47 10.52 7.86
C ARG A 92 -13.08 11.78 7.26
N LEU A 93 -12.87 12.90 7.94
CA LEU A 93 -13.15 14.24 7.43
C LEU A 93 -11.89 14.78 6.73
N PRO A 94 -11.99 15.28 5.48
CA PRO A 94 -10.81 15.66 4.69
C PRO A 94 -10.00 16.80 5.31
N ALA A 95 -10.63 17.83 5.85
CA ALA A 95 -9.92 18.97 6.47
C ALA A 95 -9.11 18.54 7.72
N ILE A 96 -9.68 17.68 8.58
CA ILE A 96 -8.97 17.10 9.73
C ILE A 96 -7.82 16.22 9.26
N THR A 97 -8.05 15.42 8.23
CA THR A 97 -7.02 14.56 7.65
C THR A 97 -5.87 15.36 7.05
N ALA A 98 -6.17 16.43 6.33
CA ALA A 98 -5.16 17.36 5.83
C ALA A 98 -4.29 17.94 6.96
N LYS A 99 -4.90 18.30 8.09
CA LYS A 99 -4.19 18.80 9.27
C LYS A 99 -3.30 17.73 9.90
N MET A 100 -3.80 16.50 10.05
CA MET A 100 -3.04 15.37 10.58
C MET A 100 -1.86 15.03 9.67
N SER A 101 -2.09 14.99 8.36
CA SER A 101 -1.04 14.73 7.35
C SER A 101 0.07 15.76 7.41
N ALA A 102 -0.27 17.06 7.47
CA ALA A 102 0.71 18.13 7.60
C ALA A 102 1.55 17.96 8.88
N ASN A 103 0.93 17.57 10.00
CA ASN A 103 1.66 17.36 11.24
C ASN A 103 2.62 16.16 11.15
N ILE A 104 2.19 15.03 10.59
CA ILE A 104 3.07 13.86 10.43
C ILE A 104 4.20 14.18 9.43
N ASP A 105 3.91 14.95 8.39
CA ASP A 105 4.90 15.42 7.43
C ASP A 105 5.99 16.28 8.09
N HIS A 106 5.62 17.16 9.05
CA HIS A 106 6.58 17.87 9.89
C HIS A 106 7.39 16.95 10.80
N VAL A 107 6.74 16.01 11.50
CA VAL A 107 7.43 15.05 12.39
C VAL A 107 8.43 14.20 11.60
N SER A 108 8.07 13.79 10.38
CA SER A 108 8.91 12.99 9.50
C SER A 108 9.92 13.80 8.68
N ASN A 109 9.87 15.14 8.73
CA ASN A 109 10.67 16.03 7.89
C ASN A 109 10.50 15.76 6.39
N GLY A 110 9.23 15.71 5.92
CA GLY A 110 8.88 15.55 4.50
C GLY A 110 8.94 14.12 3.97
N ARG A 111 8.92 13.09 4.84
CA ARG A 111 8.91 11.68 4.44
C ARG A 111 7.52 11.04 4.45
N PHE A 112 6.48 11.81 4.71
CA PHE A 112 5.12 11.30 4.75
C PHE A 112 4.48 11.28 3.37
N SER A 113 3.74 10.22 3.07
CA SER A 113 2.93 10.11 1.85
C SER A 113 1.63 9.36 2.16
N LEU A 114 0.67 9.45 1.25
CA LEU A 114 -0.66 8.89 1.42
C LEU A 114 -0.98 7.87 0.34
N ASN A 115 -1.57 6.75 0.72
CA ASN A 115 -2.19 5.79 -0.20
C ASN A 115 -3.71 5.88 -0.08
N ILE A 116 -4.37 6.44 -1.08
CA ILE A 116 -5.82 6.66 -1.10
C ILE A 116 -6.53 5.35 -1.46
N VAL A 117 -7.40 4.86 -0.57
CA VAL A 117 -8.14 3.60 -0.73
C VAL A 117 -9.64 3.87 -0.65
N SER A 118 -10.37 3.66 -1.74
CA SER A 118 -11.82 3.95 -1.83
C SER A 118 -12.70 2.91 -1.14
N ALA A 119 -12.26 2.34 -0.03
CA ALA A 119 -12.92 1.36 0.85
C ALA A 119 -13.54 0.14 0.12
N TRP A 120 -13.36 -1.04 0.70
CA TRP A 120 -13.85 -2.30 0.12
C TRP A 120 -14.60 -3.19 1.12
N TRP A 121 -14.50 -2.93 2.43
CA TRP A 121 -15.04 -3.79 3.49
C TRP A 121 -16.23 -3.12 4.17
N GLU A 122 -17.43 -3.52 3.76
CA GLU A 122 -18.70 -2.93 4.23
C GLU A 122 -18.96 -3.22 5.72
N GLN A 123 -18.66 -4.44 6.18
CA GLN A 123 -18.89 -4.83 7.58
C GLN A 123 -18.10 -3.92 8.52
N GLU A 124 -16.80 -3.76 8.29
CA GLU A 124 -15.94 -2.87 9.09
C GLU A 124 -16.45 -1.42 9.08
N MET A 125 -16.87 -0.93 7.89
CA MET A 125 -17.43 0.42 7.77
C MET A 125 -18.62 0.61 8.70
N ARG A 126 -19.53 -0.34 8.74
CA ARG A 126 -20.74 -0.31 9.60
C ARG A 126 -20.39 -0.42 11.08
N GLU A 127 -19.48 -1.31 11.46
CA GLU A 127 -19.06 -1.53 12.85
C GLU A 127 -18.39 -0.30 13.46
N TYR A 128 -17.69 0.50 12.64
CA TYR A 128 -17.03 1.74 13.05
C TYR A 128 -17.87 3.01 12.78
N GLY A 129 -19.18 2.86 12.53
CA GLY A 129 -20.10 3.99 12.38
C GLY A 129 -19.97 4.77 11.08
N GLY A 130 -19.26 4.24 10.10
CA GLY A 130 -19.14 4.84 8.77
C GLY A 130 -20.37 4.60 7.90
N THR A 131 -20.52 5.39 6.83
CA THR A 131 -21.60 5.26 5.86
C THR A 131 -21.09 4.55 4.60
N TRP A 132 -21.68 3.38 4.32
CA TRP A 132 -21.42 2.67 3.08
C TRP A 132 -22.21 3.31 1.94
N VAL A 133 -21.53 3.59 0.83
CA VAL A 133 -22.12 4.15 -0.39
C VAL A 133 -21.81 3.26 -1.59
N ALA A 134 -22.57 3.41 -2.67
CA ALA A 134 -22.41 2.65 -3.90
C ALA A 134 -20.99 2.84 -4.51
N HIS A 135 -20.58 1.92 -5.37
CA HIS A 135 -19.20 1.85 -5.88
C HIS A 135 -18.78 3.14 -6.61
N ASP A 136 -19.59 3.63 -7.52
CA ASP A 136 -19.38 4.87 -8.27
C ASP A 136 -19.32 6.11 -7.35
N GLN A 137 -20.24 6.20 -6.39
CA GLN A 137 -20.28 7.27 -5.40
C GLN A 137 -19.03 7.28 -4.50
N ARG A 138 -18.39 6.13 -4.27
CA ARG A 138 -17.13 6.08 -3.50
C ARG A 138 -16.00 6.82 -4.18
N TYR A 139 -15.87 6.73 -5.51
CA TYR A 139 -14.84 7.46 -6.24
C TYR A 139 -15.15 8.96 -6.34
N GLU A 140 -16.40 9.34 -6.49
CA GLU A 140 -16.81 10.75 -6.43
C GLU A 140 -16.49 11.37 -5.05
N ARG A 141 -16.88 10.69 -3.98
CA ARG A 141 -16.52 11.11 -2.61
C ARG A 141 -15.01 11.19 -2.40
N THR A 142 -14.25 10.24 -2.95
CA THR A 142 -12.79 10.24 -2.85
C THR A 142 -12.18 11.42 -3.60
N ARG A 143 -12.71 11.77 -4.77
CA ARG A 143 -12.29 12.96 -5.53
C ARG A 143 -12.47 14.24 -4.71
N GLU A 144 -13.67 14.47 -4.17
CA GLU A 144 -13.92 15.65 -3.32
C GLU A 144 -13.01 15.65 -2.07
N PHE A 145 -12.77 14.49 -1.49
CA PHE A 145 -11.87 14.34 -0.34
C PHE A 145 -10.44 14.82 -0.68
N ILE A 146 -9.92 14.43 -1.83
CA ILE A 146 -8.58 14.85 -2.30
C ILE A 146 -8.57 16.35 -2.60
N GLU A 147 -9.58 16.87 -3.29
CA GLU A 147 -9.71 18.30 -3.63
C GLU A 147 -9.70 19.17 -2.35
N VAL A 148 -10.44 18.75 -1.32
CA VAL A 148 -10.44 19.45 -0.02
C VAL A 148 -9.06 19.40 0.63
N MET A 149 -8.39 18.24 0.66
CA MET A 149 -7.04 18.16 1.24
C MET A 149 -6.05 19.05 0.50
N GLN A 150 -6.06 19.03 -0.83
CA GLN A 150 -5.15 19.84 -1.65
C GLN A 150 -5.38 21.34 -1.43
N GLY A 151 -6.64 21.79 -1.40
CA GLY A 151 -6.98 23.18 -1.10
C GLY A 151 -6.52 23.59 0.29
N MET A 152 -6.76 22.76 1.32
CA MET A 152 -6.28 23.01 2.69
C MET A 152 -4.76 23.15 2.78
N TRP A 153 -4.01 22.40 2.00
CA TRP A 153 -2.54 22.42 2.01
C TRP A 153 -1.93 23.61 1.27
N THR A 154 -2.65 24.16 0.28
CA THR A 154 -2.09 25.18 -0.64
C THR A 154 -2.62 26.57 -0.43
N GLU A 155 -3.90 26.74 -0.04
CA GLU A 155 -4.55 28.02 0.06
C GLU A 155 -4.44 28.60 1.50
N GLU A 156 -4.37 29.91 1.63
CA GLU A 156 -4.32 30.61 2.93
C GLU A 156 -5.65 30.49 3.67
N GLU A 157 -6.76 30.81 2.99
CA GLU A 157 -8.13 30.58 3.41
C GLU A 157 -8.84 29.75 2.34
N PHE A 158 -9.37 28.61 2.72
CA PHE A 158 -10.00 27.67 1.79
C PHE A 158 -11.48 27.45 2.09
N SER A 159 -12.29 27.48 1.04
CA SER A 159 -13.71 27.10 1.09
C SER A 159 -14.04 26.11 -0.01
N TYR A 160 -14.88 25.13 0.30
CA TYR A 160 -15.31 24.09 -0.61
C TYR A 160 -16.79 23.75 -0.38
N GLU A 161 -17.56 23.57 -1.44
CA GLU A 161 -18.94 23.10 -1.37
C GLU A 161 -19.17 22.05 -2.47
N GLY A 162 -19.22 20.78 -2.05
CA GLY A 162 -19.43 19.62 -2.89
C GLY A 162 -20.65 18.82 -2.46
N ASN A 163 -20.82 17.64 -3.05
CA ASN A 163 -21.91 16.72 -2.72
C ASN A 163 -21.70 16.00 -1.38
N TYR A 164 -20.44 15.77 -1.01
CA TYR A 164 -20.05 14.99 0.18
C TYR A 164 -19.41 15.82 1.27
N TYR A 165 -18.74 16.92 0.91
CA TYR A 165 -17.99 17.73 1.87
C TYR A 165 -18.29 19.21 1.70
N LYS A 166 -18.34 19.90 2.84
CA LYS A 166 -18.45 21.35 2.87
C LYS A 166 -17.42 21.88 3.88
N VAL A 167 -16.65 22.88 3.46
CA VAL A 167 -15.64 23.57 4.27
C VAL A 167 -15.82 25.07 4.07
N GLU A 168 -15.83 25.86 5.14
CA GLU A 168 -16.06 27.29 5.09
C GLU A 168 -14.89 28.03 5.74
N LYS A 169 -14.18 28.87 4.99
CA LYS A 169 -13.11 29.78 5.46
C LYS A 169 -12.09 29.11 6.38
N ALA A 170 -11.69 27.88 6.00
CA ALA A 170 -10.78 27.10 6.83
C ALA A 170 -9.32 27.53 6.61
N HIS A 171 -8.55 27.49 7.68
CA HIS A 171 -7.11 27.71 7.67
C HIS A 171 -6.39 26.47 8.16
N LEU A 172 -5.28 26.12 7.51
CA LEU A 172 -4.39 25.06 7.94
C LEU A 172 -2.96 25.61 8.05
N GLU A 173 -2.47 25.74 9.29
CA GLU A 173 -1.08 26.08 9.60
C GLU A 173 -0.55 25.15 10.71
N PRO A 174 0.74 24.76 10.63
CA PRO A 174 1.65 24.99 9.52
C PRO A 174 1.28 24.18 8.25
N LYS A 175 1.61 24.72 7.09
CA LYS A 175 1.50 23.97 5.82
C LYS A 175 2.47 22.79 5.83
N PRO A 176 2.24 21.72 5.05
CA PRO A 176 3.18 20.60 4.94
C PRO A 176 4.61 21.05 4.57
N VAL A 177 5.61 20.32 5.02
CA VAL A 177 7.01 20.48 4.61
C VAL A 177 7.15 20.14 3.12
N SER A 178 6.54 19.02 2.72
CA SER A 178 6.47 18.55 1.33
C SER A 178 5.73 19.55 0.44
N LYS A 179 6.24 19.79 -0.77
CA LYS A 179 5.65 20.76 -1.72
C LYS A 179 5.30 20.10 -3.04
N PRO A 180 4.14 20.42 -3.63
CA PRO A 180 3.08 21.30 -3.09
C PRO A 180 2.35 20.69 -1.91
N TRP A 181 2.38 19.36 -1.74
CA TRP A 181 1.78 18.56 -0.64
C TRP A 181 2.51 17.21 -0.52
N PRO A 182 2.24 16.41 0.55
CA PRO A 182 2.69 15.03 0.64
C PRO A 182 2.21 14.20 -0.55
N LYS A 183 3.08 13.35 -1.12
CA LYS A 183 2.74 12.54 -2.30
C LYS A 183 1.48 11.71 -2.09
N LEU A 184 0.66 11.65 -3.12
CA LEU A 184 -0.57 10.89 -3.16
C LEU A 184 -0.40 9.67 -4.06
N TYR A 185 -0.55 8.49 -3.51
CA TYR A 185 -0.63 7.22 -4.22
C TYR A 185 -2.05 6.67 -4.14
N ALA A 186 -2.44 5.87 -5.10
CA ALA A 186 -3.68 5.11 -5.03
C ALA A 186 -3.61 3.86 -5.91
N GLY A 187 -4.46 2.87 -5.59
CA GLY A 187 -4.64 1.66 -6.38
C GLY A 187 -6.10 1.47 -6.75
N GLY A 188 -6.35 0.83 -7.90
CA GLY A 188 -7.69 0.48 -8.37
C GLY A 188 -7.68 0.03 -9.82
N GLU A 189 -8.57 -0.90 -10.16
CA GLU A 189 -8.60 -1.54 -11.49
C GLU A 189 -9.76 -1.04 -12.35
N SER A 190 -10.85 -0.50 -11.76
CA SER A 190 -11.98 0.04 -12.52
C SER A 190 -11.61 1.31 -13.29
N ASP A 191 -12.37 1.62 -14.35
CA ASP A 191 -12.14 2.82 -15.15
C ASP A 191 -12.28 4.10 -14.31
N ASP A 192 -13.27 4.15 -13.42
CA ASP A 192 -13.47 5.27 -12.48
C ASP A 192 -12.26 5.45 -11.56
N ALA A 193 -11.69 4.34 -11.04
CA ALA A 193 -10.47 4.39 -10.24
C ALA A 193 -9.31 4.97 -11.04
N LYS A 194 -9.04 4.42 -12.23
CA LYS A 194 -7.94 4.85 -13.10
C LYS A 194 -8.09 6.32 -13.51
N SER A 195 -9.33 6.76 -13.79
CA SER A 195 -9.64 8.16 -14.14
C SER A 195 -9.34 9.11 -12.97
N MET A 196 -9.77 8.77 -11.76
CA MET A 196 -9.48 9.54 -10.56
C MET A 196 -7.97 9.57 -10.27
N ILE A 197 -7.32 8.39 -10.27
CA ILE A 197 -5.89 8.24 -9.94
C ILE A 197 -5.03 9.02 -10.93
N SER A 198 -5.26 8.88 -12.25
CA SER A 198 -4.48 9.57 -13.27
C SER A 198 -4.55 11.08 -13.15
N ARG A 199 -5.61 11.63 -12.58
CA ARG A 199 -5.81 13.08 -12.44
C ARG A 199 -5.23 13.63 -11.14
N PHE A 200 -5.38 12.93 -10.02
CA PHE A 200 -5.14 13.48 -8.70
C PHE A 200 -3.95 12.89 -7.95
N CYS A 201 -3.40 11.75 -8.39
CA CYS A 201 -2.34 11.07 -7.67
C CYS A 201 -0.97 11.20 -8.36
N ASP A 202 0.09 11.12 -7.56
CA ASP A 202 1.48 11.12 -8.00
C ASP A 202 1.98 9.72 -8.36
N GLY A 203 1.30 8.68 -7.87
CA GLY A 203 1.65 7.30 -8.15
C GLY A 203 0.45 6.35 -8.23
N TYR A 204 0.62 5.29 -9.03
CA TYR A 204 -0.34 4.21 -9.21
C TYR A 204 0.20 2.90 -8.64
N LEU A 205 -0.51 2.34 -7.67
CA LEU A 205 -0.16 1.11 -6.99
C LEU A 205 -1.02 -0.05 -7.51
N MET A 206 -0.37 -1.06 -8.06
CA MET A 206 -1.00 -2.23 -8.64
C MET A 206 -1.05 -3.40 -7.64
N HIS A 207 -2.11 -4.21 -7.73
CA HIS A 207 -2.09 -5.53 -7.12
C HIS A 207 -1.04 -6.42 -7.78
N GLY A 208 -0.63 -7.50 -7.09
CA GLY A 208 0.31 -8.46 -7.63
C GLY A 208 -0.22 -9.12 -8.91
N ASP A 209 0.50 -8.91 -9.99
CA ASP A 209 0.35 -9.57 -11.29
C ASP A 209 1.74 -9.73 -11.92
N PRO A 210 1.97 -10.63 -12.88
CA PRO A 210 3.27 -10.75 -13.51
C PRO A 210 3.61 -9.55 -14.42
N PRO A 211 4.89 -9.33 -14.80
CA PRO A 211 5.36 -8.13 -15.51
C PRO A 211 4.62 -7.86 -16.82
N GLU A 212 4.28 -8.92 -17.57
CA GLU A 212 3.52 -8.82 -18.81
C GLU A 212 2.10 -8.24 -18.63
N ASN A 213 1.53 -8.34 -17.43
CA ASN A 213 0.25 -7.73 -17.07
C ASN A 213 0.41 -6.33 -16.44
N ALA A 214 1.56 -6.05 -15.84
CA ALA A 214 1.85 -4.72 -15.29
C ALA A 214 2.10 -3.69 -16.40
N ARG A 215 2.84 -4.06 -17.46
CA ARG A 215 3.19 -3.17 -18.57
C ARG A 215 1.98 -2.49 -19.21
N PRO A 216 0.91 -3.18 -19.64
CA PRO A 216 -0.25 -2.52 -20.24
C PRO A 216 -0.94 -1.52 -19.29
N LYS A 217 -0.92 -1.80 -17.98
CA LYS A 217 -1.48 -0.88 -16.97
C LYS A 217 -0.66 0.40 -16.85
N VAL A 218 0.66 0.28 -16.87
CA VAL A 218 1.57 1.43 -16.89
C VAL A 218 1.33 2.28 -18.15
N GLU A 219 1.34 1.65 -19.32
CA GLU A 219 1.13 2.33 -20.62
C GLU A 219 -0.23 3.04 -20.67
N GLU A 220 -1.29 2.43 -20.14
CA GLU A 220 -2.61 3.05 -20.05
C GLU A 220 -2.60 4.29 -19.16
N MET A 221 -2.02 4.20 -17.96
CA MET A 221 -1.96 5.33 -17.03
C MET A 221 -1.10 6.47 -17.56
N GLU A 222 0.02 6.17 -18.22
CA GLU A 222 0.84 7.17 -18.91
C GLU A 222 0.08 7.86 -20.05
N ARG A 223 -0.71 7.12 -20.83
CA ARG A 223 -1.57 7.68 -21.86
C ARG A 223 -2.57 8.66 -21.23
N ARG A 224 -3.28 8.26 -20.16
CA ARG A 224 -4.25 9.12 -19.45
C ARG A 224 -3.58 10.39 -18.93
N ARG A 225 -2.37 10.30 -18.37
CA ARG A 225 -1.59 11.46 -17.90
C ARG A 225 -1.23 12.42 -19.03
N ARG A 226 -0.74 11.89 -20.17
CA ARG A 226 -0.44 12.71 -21.37
C ARG A 226 -1.67 13.42 -21.90
N GLU A 227 -2.82 12.76 -21.98
CA GLU A 227 -4.09 13.34 -22.40
C GLU A 227 -4.56 14.49 -21.49
N LEU A 228 -4.23 14.42 -20.21
CA LEU A 228 -4.51 15.46 -19.22
C LEU A 228 -3.44 16.56 -19.17
N GLY A 229 -2.33 16.43 -19.90
CA GLY A 229 -1.21 17.37 -19.86
C GLY A 229 -0.46 17.37 -18.52
N LEU A 230 -0.46 16.25 -17.80
CA LEU A 230 0.16 16.09 -16.48
C LEU A 230 1.48 15.34 -16.59
N GLU A 231 2.39 15.58 -15.60
CA GLU A 231 3.67 14.88 -15.48
C GLU A 231 3.49 13.36 -15.31
N PRO A 232 4.47 12.52 -15.70
CA PRO A 232 4.46 11.08 -15.48
C PRO A 232 4.23 10.70 -14.02
N MET A 233 3.65 9.52 -13.81
CA MET A 233 3.42 8.94 -12.47
C MET A 233 4.56 8.01 -12.08
N VAL A 234 4.64 7.71 -10.77
CA VAL A 234 5.41 6.60 -10.23
C VAL A 234 4.54 5.34 -10.18
N TYR A 235 5.09 4.19 -10.54
CA TYR A 235 4.34 2.92 -10.58
C TYR A 235 4.87 1.97 -9.53
N GLY A 236 3.97 1.43 -8.72
CA GLY A 236 4.29 0.45 -7.69
C GLY A 236 3.46 -0.82 -7.82
N ILE A 237 3.97 -1.92 -7.25
CA ILE A 237 3.30 -3.21 -7.24
C ILE A 237 3.36 -3.83 -5.85
N ALA A 238 2.24 -4.44 -5.41
CA ALA A 238 2.20 -5.25 -4.21
C ALA A 238 2.77 -6.64 -4.51
N ALA A 239 3.67 -7.15 -3.68
CA ALA A 239 4.33 -8.43 -3.88
C ALA A 239 4.42 -9.24 -2.59
N TYR A 240 4.42 -10.57 -2.71
CA TYR A 240 4.83 -11.46 -1.64
C TYR A 240 6.11 -12.17 -2.06
N VAL A 241 7.14 -12.09 -1.20
CA VAL A 241 8.48 -12.58 -1.53
C VAL A 241 8.77 -13.88 -0.78
N VAL A 242 9.29 -14.87 -1.52
CA VAL A 242 9.83 -16.12 -0.96
C VAL A 242 11.22 -16.33 -1.54
N CYS A 243 12.26 -15.99 -0.79
CA CYS A 243 13.65 -16.16 -1.17
C CYS A 243 14.24 -17.41 -0.50
N ARG A 244 14.67 -18.41 -1.27
CA ARG A 244 15.28 -19.65 -0.76
C ARG A 244 16.46 -20.05 -1.64
N LYS A 245 17.32 -20.95 -1.12
CA LYS A 245 18.54 -21.38 -1.80
C LYS A 245 18.30 -22.35 -2.97
N SER A 246 17.09 -22.94 -3.04
CA SER A 246 16.74 -23.90 -4.09
C SER A 246 15.25 -23.89 -4.41
N ASP A 247 14.89 -24.29 -5.62
CA ASP A 247 13.50 -24.44 -6.06
C ASP A 247 12.70 -25.41 -5.19
N ALA A 248 13.36 -26.44 -4.64
CA ALA A 248 12.73 -27.40 -3.74
C ALA A 248 12.30 -26.73 -2.42
N GLU A 249 13.14 -25.87 -1.86
CA GLU A 249 12.82 -25.10 -0.65
C GLU A 249 11.75 -24.05 -0.94
N VAL A 250 11.80 -23.38 -2.09
CA VAL A 250 10.75 -22.45 -2.55
C VAL A 250 9.42 -23.16 -2.63
N LYS A 251 9.38 -24.33 -3.32
CA LYS A 251 8.16 -25.10 -3.44
C LYS A 251 7.59 -25.51 -2.09
N LYS A 252 8.42 -25.99 -1.18
CA LYS A 252 8.01 -26.38 0.17
C LYS A 252 7.38 -25.21 0.93
N GLU A 253 7.95 -24.02 0.81
CA GLU A 253 7.42 -22.81 1.47
C GLU A 253 6.10 -22.36 0.84
N ILE A 254 5.99 -22.37 -0.47
CA ILE A 254 4.74 -22.04 -1.17
C ILE A 254 3.63 -23.06 -0.82
N ASP A 255 3.95 -24.36 -0.80
CA ASP A 255 2.98 -25.38 -0.39
C ASP A 255 2.48 -25.14 1.04
N ARG A 256 3.37 -24.73 1.96
CA ARG A 256 3.01 -24.35 3.33
C ARG A 256 2.09 -23.13 3.40
N ILE A 257 2.40 -22.09 2.63
CA ILE A 257 1.63 -20.84 2.57
C ILE A 257 0.23 -21.07 1.98
N CYS A 258 0.15 -21.93 0.95
CA CYS A 258 -1.08 -22.17 0.22
C CYS A 258 -1.91 -23.35 0.75
N ASP A 259 -1.49 -24.02 1.83
CA ASP A 259 -2.28 -25.08 2.49
C ASP A 259 -3.43 -24.46 3.29
N VAL A 260 -4.38 -23.87 2.57
CA VAL A 260 -5.55 -23.20 3.17
C VAL A 260 -6.55 -24.25 3.61
N LYS A 261 -6.67 -24.41 4.92
CA LYS A 261 -7.71 -25.22 5.56
C LYS A 261 -8.95 -24.37 5.81
N ASP A 262 -10.09 -25.00 6.18
CA ASP A 262 -11.33 -24.34 6.60
C ASP A 262 -11.09 -23.39 7.80
N THR A 263 -10.62 -22.20 7.52
CA THR A 263 -10.29 -21.17 8.51
C THR A 263 -11.19 -19.96 8.34
N ALA A 264 -11.18 -19.05 9.31
CA ALA A 264 -11.85 -17.75 9.23
C ALA A 264 -11.45 -16.96 7.95
N GLY A 265 -10.23 -17.20 7.43
CA GLY A 265 -9.77 -16.65 6.14
C GLY A 265 -10.60 -17.07 4.93
N TYR A 266 -11.19 -18.27 4.93
CA TYR A 266 -12.04 -18.73 3.83
C TYR A 266 -13.35 -17.93 3.73
N PHE A 267 -13.94 -17.54 4.84
CA PHE A 267 -15.16 -16.72 4.84
C PHE A 267 -14.89 -15.31 4.32
N GLY A 268 -13.78 -14.70 4.70
CA GLY A 268 -13.36 -13.40 4.17
C GLY A 268 -13.07 -13.42 2.67
N PHE A 269 -12.61 -14.56 2.11
CA PHE A 269 -12.41 -14.72 0.67
C PHE A 269 -13.70 -14.54 -0.13
N LYS A 270 -14.79 -15.15 0.33
CA LYS A 270 -16.10 -15.08 -0.33
C LYS A 270 -16.63 -13.65 -0.32
N ASP A 271 -16.52 -12.94 0.79
CA ASP A 271 -16.94 -11.55 0.91
C ASP A 271 -16.10 -10.63 0.01
N PHE A 272 -14.78 -10.78 0.03
CA PHE A 272 -13.87 -9.98 -0.80
C PHE A 272 -14.17 -10.16 -2.29
N THR A 273 -14.33 -11.38 -2.77
CA THR A 273 -14.62 -11.65 -4.20
C THR A 273 -15.99 -11.15 -4.64
N THR A 274 -16.94 -11.08 -3.72
CA THR A 274 -18.32 -10.58 -3.99
C THR A 274 -18.39 -9.05 -4.04
N GLN A 275 -17.55 -8.36 -3.24
CA GLN A 275 -17.62 -6.91 -3.07
C GLN A 275 -16.57 -6.12 -3.88
N SER A 276 -15.59 -6.79 -4.47
CA SER A 276 -14.52 -6.17 -5.24
C SER A 276 -14.74 -6.34 -6.75
N GLN A 277 -14.63 -5.24 -7.51
CA GLN A 277 -14.57 -5.30 -8.97
C GLN A 277 -13.12 -5.58 -9.39
N LEU A 278 -12.80 -6.86 -9.54
CA LEU A 278 -11.49 -7.32 -9.97
C LEU A 278 -11.47 -7.56 -11.50
N GLU A 279 -10.40 -7.16 -12.16
CA GLU A 279 -10.19 -7.45 -13.59
C GLU A 279 -10.08 -8.97 -13.89
N ARG A 280 -9.74 -9.76 -12.89
CA ARG A 280 -9.56 -11.22 -13.00
C ARG A 280 -10.08 -11.95 -11.77
N GLU A 281 -10.56 -13.19 -11.97
CA GLU A 281 -10.94 -14.07 -10.87
C GLU A 281 -9.75 -14.33 -9.93
N LEU A 282 -10.04 -14.33 -8.64
CA LEU A 282 -9.11 -14.61 -7.56
C LEU A 282 -9.25 -16.08 -7.14
N SER A 283 -8.17 -16.85 -7.21
CA SER A 283 -8.15 -18.21 -6.68
C SER A 283 -7.92 -18.20 -5.16
N LEU A 284 -8.28 -19.29 -4.49
CA LEU A 284 -7.99 -19.48 -3.07
C LEU A 284 -6.48 -19.41 -2.78
N ARG A 285 -5.65 -19.89 -3.70
CA ARG A 285 -4.19 -19.77 -3.62
C ARG A 285 -3.75 -18.31 -3.63
N ASP A 286 -4.31 -17.48 -4.52
CA ASP A 286 -4.00 -16.05 -4.55
C ASP A 286 -4.42 -15.34 -3.27
N TYR A 287 -5.46 -15.83 -2.62
CA TYR A 287 -5.99 -15.28 -1.38
C TYR A 287 -5.19 -15.70 -0.13
N SER A 288 -4.31 -16.69 -0.21
CA SER A 288 -3.44 -17.10 0.90
C SER A 288 -2.58 -15.95 1.43
N VAL A 289 -2.22 -15.02 0.55
CA VAL A 289 -1.56 -13.75 0.88
C VAL A 289 -2.39 -12.58 0.36
N SER A 290 -2.23 -11.40 0.96
CA SER A 290 -3.00 -10.23 0.53
C SER A 290 -2.55 -9.70 -0.84
N ASN A 291 -3.42 -8.92 -1.49
CA ASN A 291 -3.14 -8.20 -2.74
C ASN A 291 -2.59 -9.04 -3.90
N ARG A 292 -2.92 -10.33 -3.96
CA ARG A 292 -2.44 -11.25 -5.01
C ARG A 292 -0.91 -11.33 -5.11
N GLY A 293 -0.20 -11.06 -4.01
CA GLY A 293 1.26 -10.88 -4.01
C GLY A 293 2.06 -12.04 -4.63
N LEU A 294 1.60 -13.29 -4.51
CA LEU A 294 2.26 -14.45 -5.11
C LEU A 294 2.25 -14.45 -6.64
N ARG A 295 1.31 -13.75 -7.31
CA ARG A 295 1.25 -13.69 -8.78
C ARG A 295 2.42 -12.93 -9.39
N THR A 296 3.11 -12.09 -8.64
CA THR A 296 4.30 -11.39 -9.13
C THR A 296 5.42 -12.35 -9.53
N GLY A 297 5.44 -13.53 -8.92
CA GLY A 297 6.54 -14.48 -9.13
C GLY A 297 7.85 -14.05 -8.46
N LEU A 298 7.81 -13.16 -7.46
CA LEU A 298 8.98 -12.85 -6.62
C LEU A 298 9.25 -13.97 -5.62
N THR A 299 9.31 -15.20 -6.17
CA THR A 299 9.52 -16.44 -5.43
C THR A 299 10.57 -17.26 -6.17
N GLY A 300 11.70 -17.57 -5.52
CA GLY A 300 12.81 -18.23 -6.20
C GLY A 300 14.12 -18.17 -5.41
N THR A 301 15.21 -18.44 -6.12
CA THR A 301 16.56 -18.13 -5.63
C THR A 301 16.79 -16.61 -5.68
N PRO A 302 17.83 -16.10 -5.00
CA PRO A 302 18.17 -14.68 -5.08
C PRO A 302 18.29 -14.15 -6.51
N GLU A 303 18.94 -14.92 -7.40
CA GLU A 303 19.13 -14.57 -8.81
C GLU A 303 17.79 -14.51 -9.57
N GLN A 304 16.94 -15.51 -9.39
CA GLN A 304 15.61 -15.55 -10.02
C GLN A 304 14.74 -14.36 -9.58
N ILE A 305 14.80 -13.98 -8.31
CA ILE A 305 14.05 -12.81 -7.78
C ILE A 305 14.64 -11.52 -8.35
N ALA A 306 15.97 -11.38 -8.40
CA ALA A 306 16.62 -10.20 -8.97
C ALA A 306 16.24 -10.02 -10.45
N ASP A 307 16.32 -11.07 -11.25
CA ASP A 307 15.92 -11.05 -12.67
C ASP A 307 14.45 -10.63 -12.82
N ARG A 308 13.57 -11.16 -11.98
CA ARG A 308 12.14 -10.81 -11.99
C ARG A 308 11.89 -9.35 -11.64
N ILE A 309 12.65 -8.78 -10.71
CA ILE A 309 12.59 -7.34 -10.39
C ILE A 309 13.01 -6.50 -11.60
N ILE A 310 14.03 -6.92 -12.34
CA ILE A 310 14.46 -6.23 -13.56
C ILE A 310 13.38 -6.30 -14.66
N GLU A 311 12.70 -7.45 -14.82
CA GLU A 311 11.56 -7.55 -15.74
C GLU A 311 10.46 -6.54 -15.40
N PHE A 312 10.10 -6.41 -14.12
CA PHE A 312 9.15 -5.41 -13.66
C PHE A 312 9.64 -3.97 -13.91
N ARG A 313 10.90 -3.67 -13.60
CA ARG A 313 11.48 -2.36 -13.88
C ARG A 313 11.39 -2.04 -15.39
N ASN A 314 11.66 -3.01 -16.25
CA ASN A 314 11.53 -2.84 -17.70
C ASN A 314 10.06 -2.72 -18.16
N ALA A 315 9.11 -3.13 -17.33
CA ALA A 315 7.68 -2.88 -17.52
C ALA A 315 7.22 -1.53 -16.96
N GLY A 316 8.13 -0.73 -16.35
CA GLY A 316 7.85 0.60 -15.80
C GLY A 316 7.57 0.63 -14.30
N VAL A 317 7.70 -0.48 -13.57
CA VAL A 317 7.51 -0.54 -12.12
C VAL A 317 8.75 -0.04 -11.40
N GLU A 318 8.58 0.87 -10.45
CA GLU A 318 9.64 1.49 -9.67
C GLU A 318 9.59 1.10 -8.18
N ILE A 319 8.40 0.89 -7.63
CA ILE A 319 8.20 0.59 -6.21
C ILE A 319 7.69 -0.84 -6.04
N PHE A 320 8.39 -1.61 -5.20
CA PHE A 320 7.97 -2.95 -4.81
C PHE A 320 7.52 -2.91 -3.34
N LEU A 321 6.21 -2.97 -3.10
CA LEU A 321 5.63 -3.03 -1.75
C LEU A 321 5.52 -4.48 -1.32
N MET A 322 6.50 -4.95 -0.57
CA MET A 322 6.70 -6.36 -0.30
C MET A 322 6.12 -6.79 1.06
N GLN A 323 5.59 -7.99 1.07
CA GLN A 323 5.20 -8.76 2.26
C GLN A 323 6.07 -10.00 2.33
N MET A 324 6.49 -10.38 3.53
CA MET A 324 7.35 -11.52 3.82
C MET A 324 6.97 -12.12 5.18
N SER A 325 7.29 -13.38 5.44
CA SER A 325 6.98 -14.01 6.73
C SER A 325 8.05 -15.05 7.13
N PRO A 326 8.68 -14.91 8.33
CA PRO A 326 8.63 -13.77 9.25
C PRO A 326 9.29 -12.52 8.67
N MET A 327 8.74 -11.33 8.94
CA MET A 327 9.14 -10.12 8.20
C MET A 327 10.60 -9.71 8.44
N MET A 328 11.07 -9.71 9.69
CA MET A 328 12.41 -9.24 10.04
C MET A 328 13.50 -10.07 9.35
N GLU A 329 13.44 -11.38 9.52
CA GLU A 329 14.45 -12.33 9.01
C GLU A 329 14.43 -12.39 7.46
N GLU A 330 13.25 -12.34 6.86
CA GLU A 330 13.13 -12.40 5.41
C GLU A 330 13.53 -11.08 4.75
N MET A 331 13.32 -9.93 5.39
CA MET A 331 13.82 -8.63 4.92
C MET A 331 15.34 -8.57 4.97
N GLU A 332 15.96 -9.07 6.04
CA GLU A 332 17.42 -9.15 6.14
C GLU A 332 18.00 -10.02 5.04
N ARG A 333 17.43 -11.21 4.82
CA ARG A 333 17.83 -12.09 3.72
C ARG A 333 17.70 -11.41 2.36
N PHE A 334 16.58 -10.74 2.09
CA PHE A 334 16.36 -10.04 0.84
C PHE A 334 17.40 -8.92 0.63
N ALA A 335 17.70 -8.17 1.68
CA ALA A 335 18.70 -7.10 1.63
C ALA A 335 20.12 -7.63 1.39
N GLU A 336 20.47 -8.77 1.98
CA GLU A 336 21.79 -9.38 1.85
C GLU A 336 21.99 -10.13 0.53
N GLU A 337 20.95 -10.87 0.08
CA GLU A 337 21.09 -11.80 -1.04
C GLU A 337 20.51 -11.27 -2.37
N VAL A 338 19.48 -10.41 -2.35
CA VAL A 338 18.78 -9.96 -3.57
C VAL A 338 19.14 -8.52 -3.97
N MET A 339 19.12 -7.57 -3.02
CA MET A 339 19.35 -6.15 -3.36
C MET A 339 20.68 -5.90 -4.09
N PRO A 340 21.81 -6.55 -3.72
CA PRO A 340 23.07 -6.38 -4.44
C PRO A 340 22.99 -6.83 -5.90
N LEU A 341 22.32 -7.97 -6.16
CA LEU A 341 22.16 -8.50 -7.52
C LEU A 341 21.33 -7.58 -8.41
N VAL A 342 20.27 -6.96 -7.83
CA VAL A 342 19.49 -5.94 -8.54
C VAL A 342 20.32 -4.70 -8.83
N ALA A 343 21.14 -4.24 -7.88
CA ALA A 343 21.99 -3.07 -8.04
C ALA A 343 23.01 -3.27 -9.18
N GLU A 344 23.62 -4.46 -9.30
CA GLU A 344 24.56 -4.81 -10.37
C GLU A 344 23.91 -4.76 -11.77
N GLN A 345 22.63 -5.13 -11.88
CA GLN A 345 21.88 -5.15 -13.15
C GLN A 345 21.30 -3.78 -13.54
N VAL A 346 21.28 -2.82 -12.62
CA VAL A 346 20.72 -1.46 -12.84
C VAL A 346 21.81 -0.48 -13.31
N HIS A 347 23.08 -0.78 -13.07
CA HIS A 347 24.24 0.00 -13.52
C HIS A 347 24.71 -0.49 -14.87
#